data_05d73c541cece1919fe43c3ffc16f31c
#
_entry.id   05d73c541cece1919fe43c3ffc16f31c
#
_cell.length_a   1.000
_cell.length_b   1.000
_cell.length_c   1.000
_cell.angle_alpha   90.00
_cell.angle_beta   90.00
_cell.angle_gamma   90.00
#
_symmetry.space_group_name_H-M   'P 1'
#
loop_
_entity.id
_entity.type
_entity.pdbx_description
1 polymer ?
#
loop_
_entity_poly.entity_id
_entity_poly.type
_entity_poly.pdbx_seq_one_letter_code
_entity_poly.pdbx_strand_id
1 'polypeptide(L)'
;MHIEKIQQNNAPRVPELIMQALVKAIEDGHIRVGEDMPSERDLAEMLGVGRGSLRECLAILEFLGAIDSRGNRKVLLRDADYIQKARTWIECSNEMGGTEPFNEFRRVIEVGIVGLACERATEEDMAALDEAIRNLDEDPANYRHDVEFHDALAVASHNAMLASTIHLVNNLIADVRMRFWDLPSYKELTQQTHHEIYMAVKNRNAAEAQEAMIRHLNVVSRYALCYPARDSGEEEAPVPEEA
;
A
#
# COMPACT_ATOMS: atom_id res chain seq x y z
N MET A 1 16.06 20.99 -19.81
CA MET A 1 15.93 19.58 -19.38
C MET A 1 14.75 18.98 -20.10
N HIS A 2 14.95 17.92 -20.87
CA HIS A 2 13.87 17.29 -21.62
C HIS A 2 13.69 15.88 -21.09
N ILE A 3 12.56 15.65 -20.39
CA ILE A 3 12.11 14.33 -19.94
C ILE A 3 10.93 13.95 -20.84
N GLU A 4 10.93 12.76 -21.43
CA GLU A 4 9.83 12.31 -22.29
C GLU A 4 8.52 12.21 -21.50
N LYS A 5 7.43 12.71 -22.12
CA LYS A 5 6.08 12.58 -21.55
C LYS A 5 5.59 11.13 -21.68
N ILE A 6 4.96 10.64 -20.62
CA ILE A 6 4.33 9.32 -20.59
C ILE A 6 3.08 9.34 -21.47
N GLN A 7 3.02 8.41 -22.45
CA GLN A 7 1.82 8.21 -23.28
C GLN A 7 0.95 7.12 -22.65
N GLN A 8 -0.25 7.49 -22.18
CA GLN A 8 -1.22 6.55 -21.63
C GLN A 8 -1.97 5.83 -22.77
N ASN A 9 -1.44 4.70 -23.25
CA ASN A 9 -2.18 3.78 -24.12
C ASN A 9 -1.80 2.34 -23.76
N ASN A 10 -2.71 1.57 -23.20
CA ASN A 10 -2.66 0.14 -22.89
C ASN A 10 -1.34 -0.34 -22.29
N ALA A 11 -0.95 0.21 -21.15
CA ALA A 11 0.43 0.16 -20.76
C ALA A 11 0.60 0.13 -19.24
N PRO A 12 1.83 -0.09 -18.77
CA PRO A 12 2.18 -0.23 -17.36
C PRO A 12 1.57 0.89 -16.51
N ARG A 13 1.27 0.59 -15.26
CA ARG A 13 0.61 1.52 -14.34
C ARG A 13 1.40 2.80 -14.18
N VAL A 14 0.71 3.90 -13.88
CA VAL A 14 1.33 5.24 -13.80
C VAL A 14 2.59 5.28 -12.90
N PRO A 15 2.66 4.59 -11.73
CA PRO A 15 3.88 4.52 -10.92
C PRO A 15 5.07 3.88 -11.65
N GLU A 16 4.86 2.82 -12.39
CA GLU A 16 5.92 2.13 -13.17
C GLU A 16 6.48 3.03 -14.26
N LEU A 17 5.60 3.73 -14.97
CA LEU A 17 5.99 4.69 -16.00
C LEU A 17 6.79 5.86 -15.40
N ILE A 18 6.40 6.34 -14.21
CA ILE A 18 7.14 7.37 -13.49
C ILE A 18 8.55 6.86 -13.14
N MET A 19 8.65 5.63 -12.62
CA MET A 19 9.95 5.03 -12.28
C MET A 19 10.85 4.85 -13.50
N GLN A 20 10.28 4.35 -14.61
CA GLN A 20 11.03 4.22 -15.89
C GLN A 20 11.56 5.58 -16.37
N ALA A 21 10.73 6.60 -16.33
CA ALA A 21 11.12 7.94 -16.74
C ALA A 21 12.17 8.57 -15.80
N LEU A 22 12.12 8.28 -14.50
CA LEU A 22 13.14 8.69 -13.54
C LEU A 22 14.47 7.97 -13.78
N VAL A 23 14.45 6.64 -13.99
CA VAL A 23 15.65 5.86 -14.36
C VAL A 23 16.30 6.48 -15.59
N LYS A 24 15.54 6.69 -16.66
CA LYS A 24 16.03 7.30 -17.89
C LYS A 24 16.60 8.71 -17.68
N ALA A 25 15.92 9.54 -16.87
CA ALA A 25 16.39 10.90 -16.58
C ALA A 25 17.72 10.92 -15.81
N ILE A 26 17.97 9.91 -14.97
CA ILE A 26 19.23 9.73 -14.25
C ILE A 26 20.32 9.22 -15.19
N GLU A 27 20.04 8.22 -16.01
CA GLU A 27 20.98 7.70 -17.02
C GLU A 27 21.41 8.76 -18.03
N ASP A 28 20.47 9.61 -18.48
CA ASP A 28 20.71 10.72 -19.38
C ASP A 28 21.42 11.92 -18.70
N GLY A 29 21.65 11.85 -17.37
CA GLY A 29 22.31 12.90 -16.58
C GLY A 29 21.45 14.15 -16.36
N HIS A 30 20.14 14.07 -16.56
CA HIS A 30 19.20 15.16 -16.29
C HIS A 30 18.90 15.34 -14.78
N ILE A 31 18.99 14.26 -14.03
CA ILE A 31 18.93 14.22 -12.57
C ILE A 31 20.19 13.49 -12.10
N ARG A 32 20.92 14.05 -11.14
CA ARG A 32 22.19 13.49 -10.68
C ARG A 32 22.17 13.17 -9.20
N VAL A 33 22.90 12.12 -8.83
CA VAL A 33 23.10 11.75 -7.43
C VAL A 33 23.76 12.89 -6.67
N GLY A 34 23.18 13.24 -5.52
CA GLY A 34 23.65 14.34 -4.67
C GLY A 34 23.09 15.72 -5.03
N GLU A 35 22.39 15.85 -6.15
CA GLU A 35 21.76 17.11 -6.57
C GLU A 35 20.27 17.19 -6.20
N ASP A 36 19.76 18.42 -6.06
CA ASP A 36 18.34 18.70 -5.86
C ASP A 36 17.54 18.24 -7.09
N MET A 37 16.49 17.48 -6.86
CA MET A 37 15.53 17.11 -7.89
C MET A 37 14.61 18.29 -8.25
N PRO A 38 13.99 18.32 -9.45
CA PRO A 38 12.91 19.26 -9.75
C PRO A 38 11.80 19.19 -8.70
N SER A 39 11.08 20.32 -8.48
CA SER A 39 9.95 20.29 -7.56
C SER A 39 8.89 19.27 -8.00
N GLU A 40 8.10 18.74 -7.06
CA GLU A 40 7.01 17.79 -7.38
C GLU A 40 6.05 18.35 -8.44
N ARG A 41 5.81 19.66 -8.44
CA ARG A 41 4.98 20.31 -9.42
C ARG A 41 5.62 20.27 -10.82
N ASP A 42 6.88 20.66 -10.89
CA ASP A 42 7.59 20.74 -12.16
C ASP A 42 7.85 19.33 -12.72
N LEU A 43 8.17 18.38 -11.85
CA LEU A 43 8.35 16.98 -12.22
C LEU A 43 7.05 16.35 -12.74
N ALA A 44 5.91 16.60 -12.07
CA ALA A 44 4.60 16.14 -12.55
C ALA A 44 4.24 16.72 -13.92
N GLU A 45 4.52 18.01 -14.12
CA GLU A 45 4.30 18.68 -15.41
C GLU A 45 5.22 18.11 -16.49
N MET A 46 6.51 17.90 -16.19
CA MET A 46 7.48 17.33 -17.14
C MET A 46 7.12 15.91 -17.55
N LEU A 47 6.63 15.09 -16.61
CA LEU A 47 6.24 13.70 -16.85
C LEU A 47 4.81 13.59 -17.44
N GLY A 48 3.99 14.64 -17.34
CA GLY A 48 2.60 14.61 -17.78
C GLY A 48 1.68 13.75 -16.91
N VAL A 49 1.97 13.64 -15.61
CA VAL A 49 1.23 12.79 -14.66
C VAL A 49 0.56 13.59 -13.56
N GLY A 50 -0.41 12.94 -12.87
CA GLY A 50 -1.04 13.52 -11.69
C GLY A 50 -0.05 13.65 -10.52
N ARG A 51 -0.15 14.76 -9.76
CA ARG A 51 0.71 14.99 -8.59
C ARG A 51 0.55 13.91 -7.50
N GLY A 52 -0.66 13.30 -7.39
CA GLY A 52 -0.93 12.21 -6.46
C GLY A 52 -0.04 11.00 -6.77
N SER A 53 -0.12 10.46 -7.98
CA SER A 53 0.68 9.30 -8.42
C SER A 53 2.19 9.57 -8.35
N LEU A 54 2.62 10.81 -8.65
CA LEU A 54 4.03 11.17 -8.48
C LEU A 54 4.45 11.13 -7.02
N ARG A 55 3.64 11.67 -6.10
CA ARG A 55 3.95 11.66 -4.65
C ARG A 55 4.05 10.25 -4.10
N GLU A 56 3.16 9.36 -4.51
CA GLU A 56 3.22 7.94 -4.13
C GLU A 56 4.55 7.31 -4.56
N CYS A 57 4.96 7.53 -5.82
CA CYS A 57 6.24 7.07 -6.34
C CYS A 57 7.43 7.63 -5.56
N LEU A 58 7.44 8.95 -5.30
CA LEU A 58 8.52 9.60 -4.58
C LEU A 58 8.57 9.15 -3.10
N ALA A 59 7.42 8.90 -2.46
CA ALA A 59 7.36 8.36 -1.11
C ALA A 59 7.98 6.96 -1.03
N ILE A 60 7.75 6.10 -2.02
CA ILE A 60 8.39 4.79 -2.12
C ILE A 60 9.91 4.94 -2.25
N LEU A 61 10.38 5.81 -3.13
CA LEU A 61 11.82 6.07 -3.31
C LEU A 61 12.46 6.65 -2.05
N GLU A 62 11.74 7.47 -1.32
CA GLU A 62 12.18 8.01 -0.04
C GLU A 62 12.26 6.92 1.04
N PHE A 63 11.23 6.09 1.15
CA PHE A 63 11.22 4.92 2.04
C PHE A 63 12.39 3.97 1.76
N LEU A 64 12.67 3.71 0.49
CA LEU A 64 13.79 2.86 0.07
C LEU A 64 15.16 3.56 0.19
N GLY A 65 15.20 4.82 0.64
CA GLY A 65 16.44 5.58 0.80
C GLY A 65 17.09 5.95 -0.54
N ALA A 66 16.32 5.99 -1.62
CA ALA A 66 16.80 6.47 -2.92
C ALA A 66 16.74 8.00 -3.02
N ILE A 67 15.85 8.62 -2.26
CA ILE A 67 15.64 10.06 -2.18
C ILE A 67 15.66 10.48 -0.72
N ASP A 68 16.16 11.70 -0.43
CA ASP A 68 16.11 12.35 0.88
C ASP A 68 15.30 13.66 0.78
N SER A 69 14.33 13.84 1.67
CA SER A 69 13.53 15.06 1.76
C SER A 69 14.16 16.06 2.71
N ARG A 70 14.55 17.22 2.17
CA ARG A 70 15.13 18.34 2.92
C ARG A 70 14.20 19.55 2.88
N GLY A 71 13.18 19.55 3.74
CA GLY A 71 12.11 20.54 3.69
C GLY A 71 11.29 20.40 2.39
N ASN A 72 11.26 21.46 1.57
CA ASN A 72 10.53 21.42 0.29
C ASN A 72 11.36 20.89 -0.88
N ARG A 73 12.57 20.40 -0.64
CA ARG A 73 13.47 19.87 -1.68
C ARG A 73 13.66 18.37 -1.48
N LYS A 74 13.84 17.67 -2.60
CA LYS A 74 14.21 16.26 -2.62
C LYS A 74 15.56 16.13 -3.28
N VAL A 75 16.44 15.34 -2.67
CA VAL A 75 17.80 15.07 -3.17
C VAL A 75 17.88 13.62 -3.57
N LEU A 76 18.34 13.34 -4.78
CA LEU A 76 18.61 11.97 -5.22
C LEU A 76 19.85 11.43 -4.51
N LEU A 77 19.72 10.29 -3.82
CA LEU A 77 20.81 9.63 -3.08
C LEU A 77 21.38 8.39 -3.77
N ARG A 78 20.65 7.79 -4.69
CA ARG A 78 20.97 6.52 -5.34
C ARG A 78 20.93 6.66 -6.86
N ASP A 79 21.68 5.80 -7.54
CA ASP A 79 21.79 5.75 -9.00
C ASP A 79 20.57 5.08 -9.68
N ALA A 80 20.60 5.05 -10.99
CA ALA A 80 19.56 4.44 -11.82
C ALA A 80 19.38 2.94 -11.53
N ASP A 81 20.48 2.20 -11.30
CA ASP A 81 20.45 0.74 -11.02
C ASP A 81 19.68 0.46 -9.71
N TYR A 82 19.89 1.28 -8.69
CA TYR A 82 19.14 1.17 -7.43
C TYR A 82 17.65 1.43 -7.62
N ILE A 83 17.28 2.46 -8.38
CA ILE A 83 15.87 2.79 -8.68
C ILE A 83 15.23 1.71 -9.55
N GLN A 84 15.98 1.12 -10.47
CA GLN A 84 15.50 -0.01 -11.26
C GLN A 84 15.16 -1.23 -10.40
N LYS A 85 15.97 -1.53 -9.38
CA LYS A 85 15.67 -2.60 -8.39
C LYS A 85 14.44 -2.27 -7.55
N ALA A 86 14.29 -1.01 -7.13
CA ALA A 86 13.09 -0.53 -6.45
C ALA A 86 11.83 -0.67 -7.33
N ARG A 87 11.95 -0.36 -8.63
CA ARG A 87 10.88 -0.57 -9.61
C ARG A 87 10.46 -2.03 -9.69
N THR A 88 11.41 -2.95 -9.79
CA THR A 88 11.12 -4.39 -9.83
C THR A 88 10.33 -4.83 -8.60
N TRP A 89 10.67 -4.28 -7.41
CA TRP A 89 9.93 -4.56 -6.18
C TRP A 89 8.47 -4.05 -6.25
N ILE A 90 8.26 -2.85 -6.82
CA ILE A 90 6.91 -2.27 -7.04
C ILE A 90 6.13 -3.07 -8.08
N GLU A 91 6.75 -3.45 -9.20
CA GLU A 91 6.14 -4.29 -10.23
C GLU A 91 5.69 -5.62 -9.64
N CYS A 92 6.56 -6.31 -8.89
CA CYS A 92 6.19 -7.51 -8.16
C CYS A 92 5.01 -7.28 -7.23
N SER A 93 4.98 -6.18 -6.47
CA SER A 93 3.88 -5.87 -5.55
C SER A 93 2.57 -5.60 -6.31
N ASN A 94 2.63 -4.94 -7.45
CA ASN A 94 1.47 -4.60 -8.28
C ASN A 94 0.92 -5.80 -9.07
N GLU A 95 1.79 -6.60 -9.66
CA GLU A 95 1.40 -7.83 -10.36
C GLU A 95 0.97 -8.92 -9.37
N MET A 96 1.58 -8.92 -8.20
CA MET A 96 1.35 -9.90 -7.14
C MET A 96 0.21 -9.52 -6.20
N GLY A 97 -0.33 -8.30 -6.27
CA GLY A 97 -1.47 -7.88 -5.43
C GLY A 97 -2.67 -8.81 -5.67
N GLY A 98 -2.86 -9.78 -4.79
CA GLY A 98 -3.82 -10.88 -4.94
C GLY A 98 -3.17 -12.23 -5.26
N THR A 99 -1.86 -12.30 -5.51
CA THR A 99 -1.15 -13.57 -5.67
C THR A 99 -0.77 -14.17 -4.31
N GLU A 100 -0.56 -15.49 -4.30
CA GLU A 100 -0.20 -16.22 -3.08
C GLU A 100 1.10 -15.68 -2.41
N PRO A 101 2.21 -15.42 -3.12
CA PRO A 101 3.42 -14.88 -2.49
C PRO A 101 3.22 -13.54 -1.77
N PHE A 102 2.38 -12.67 -2.32
CA PHE A 102 2.06 -11.38 -1.68
C PHE A 102 1.19 -11.56 -0.44
N ASN A 103 0.24 -12.47 -0.50
CA ASN A 103 -0.61 -12.83 0.64
C ASN A 103 0.20 -13.52 1.76
N GLU A 104 1.16 -14.38 1.40
CA GLU A 104 2.12 -14.96 2.36
C GLU A 104 2.94 -13.87 3.05
N PHE A 105 3.48 -12.91 2.29
CA PHE A 105 4.21 -11.78 2.84
C PHE A 105 3.36 -10.96 3.83
N ARG A 106 2.13 -10.59 3.46
CA ARG A 106 1.21 -9.90 4.36
C ARG A 106 0.93 -10.72 5.62
N ARG A 107 0.69 -12.01 5.48
CA ARG A 107 0.43 -12.91 6.61
C ARG A 107 1.59 -12.93 7.61
N VAL A 108 2.83 -13.01 7.14
CA VAL A 108 4.01 -13.01 8.01
C VAL A 108 4.13 -11.68 8.76
N ILE A 109 3.90 -10.55 8.09
CA ILE A 109 4.09 -9.22 8.69
C ILE A 109 2.90 -8.83 9.57
N GLU A 110 1.67 -8.88 9.06
CA GLU A 110 0.50 -8.35 9.77
C GLU A 110 0.10 -9.20 10.97
N VAL A 111 0.27 -10.53 10.90
CA VAL A 111 0.07 -11.41 12.07
C VAL A 111 1.12 -11.13 13.15
N GLY A 112 2.35 -10.81 12.77
CA GLY A 112 3.38 -10.35 13.72
C GLY A 112 3.04 -8.99 14.34
N ILE A 113 2.55 -8.05 13.54
CA ILE A 113 2.15 -6.71 13.97
C ILE A 113 1.07 -6.76 15.04
N VAL A 114 -0.03 -7.51 14.84
CA VAL A 114 -1.11 -7.55 15.83
C VAL A 114 -0.69 -8.20 17.14
N GLY A 115 0.23 -9.19 17.09
CA GLY A 115 0.84 -9.75 18.29
C GLY A 115 1.61 -8.70 19.09
N LEU A 116 2.46 -7.91 18.40
CA LEU A 116 3.21 -6.83 19.03
C LEU A 116 2.28 -5.69 19.52
N ALA A 117 1.22 -5.36 18.78
CA ALA A 117 0.24 -4.38 19.21
C ALA A 117 -0.45 -4.81 20.51
N CYS A 118 -0.82 -6.08 20.67
CA CYS A 118 -1.34 -6.62 21.93
C CYS A 118 -0.40 -6.39 23.11
N GLU A 119 0.90 -6.52 22.90
CA GLU A 119 1.92 -6.37 23.95
C GLU A 119 2.22 -4.90 24.28
N ARG A 120 2.21 -4.01 23.27
CA ARG A 120 2.84 -2.70 23.34
C ARG A 120 1.90 -1.50 23.26
N ALA A 121 0.69 -1.68 22.69
CA ALA A 121 -0.22 -0.57 22.47
C ALA A 121 -0.47 0.23 23.76
N THR A 122 -0.33 1.54 23.67
CA THR A 122 -0.65 2.50 24.75
C THR A 122 -2.15 2.83 24.77
N GLU A 123 -2.58 3.63 25.74
CA GLU A 123 -3.95 4.16 25.76
C GLU A 123 -4.21 5.07 24.55
N GLU A 124 -3.20 5.81 24.09
CA GLU A 124 -3.28 6.68 22.92
C GLU A 124 -3.46 5.85 21.64
N ASP A 125 -2.70 4.76 21.49
CA ASP A 125 -2.85 3.84 20.36
C ASP A 125 -4.23 3.17 20.36
N MET A 126 -4.73 2.79 21.53
CA MET A 126 -6.09 2.23 21.64
C MET A 126 -7.17 3.25 21.27
N ALA A 127 -7.00 4.53 21.63
CA ALA A 127 -7.91 5.58 21.19
C ALA A 127 -7.90 5.78 19.67
N ALA A 128 -6.73 5.70 19.04
CA ALA A 128 -6.61 5.75 17.58
C ALA A 128 -7.27 4.53 16.90
N LEU A 129 -7.13 3.33 17.47
CA LEU A 129 -7.82 2.13 16.99
C LEU A 129 -9.34 2.21 17.18
N ASP A 130 -9.81 2.75 18.31
CA ASP A 130 -11.23 3.02 18.56
C ASP A 130 -11.82 3.99 17.52
N GLU A 131 -11.05 5.00 17.10
CA GLU A 131 -11.45 5.94 16.06
C GLU A 131 -11.46 5.27 14.68
N ALA A 132 -10.44 4.48 14.34
CA ALA A 132 -10.36 3.80 13.05
C ALA A 132 -11.51 2.80 12.85
N ILE A 133 -11.86 2.01 13.86
CA ILE A 133 -13.02 1.09 13.83
C ILE A 133 -14.32 1.86 13.67
N ARG A 134 -14.51 2.97 14.40
CA ARG A 134 -15.71 3.80 14.27
C ARG A 134 -15.85 4.38 12.86
N ASN A 135 -14.76 4.85 12.24
CA ASN A 135 -14.77 5.37 10.88
C ASN A 135 -15.16 4.29 9.88
N LEU A 136 -14.69 3.04 10.06
CA LEU A 136 -15.10 1.87 9.25
C LEU A 136 -16.61 1.59 9.38
N ASP A 137 -17.17 1.75 10.58
CA ASP A 137 -18.60 1.50 10.84
C ASP A 137 -19.49 2.62 10.28
N GLU A 138 -19.05 3.88 10.38
CA GLU A 138 -19.82 5.05 9.94
C GLU A 138 -19.81 5.24 8.42
N ASP A 139 -18.68 4.93 7.75
CA ASP A 139 -18.53 5.04 6.29
C ASP A 139 -17.83 3.82 5.69
N PRO A 140 -18.50 2.66 5.65
CA PRO A 140 -17.93 1.43 5.12
C PRO A 140 -17.70 1.46 3.60
N ALA A 141 -18.14 2.50 2.91
CA ALA A 141 -17.88 2.69 1.48
C ALA A 141 -16.48 3.24 1.20
N ASN A 142 -15.84 3.84 2.21
CA ASN A 142 -14.55 4.46 2.07
C ASN A 142 -13.41 3.49 2.44
N TYR A 143 -12.81 2.87 1.44
CA TYR A 143 -11.69 1.93 1.63
C TYR A 143 -10.49 2.51 2.41
N ARG A 144 -10.38 3.84 2.54
CA ARG A 144 -9.30 4.49 3.27
C ARG A 144 -9.37 4.20 4.77
N HIS A 145 -10.55 3.97 5.31
CA HIS A 145 -10.71 3.60 6.72
C HIS A 145 -10.13 2.21 7.03
N ASP A 146 -10.17 1.28 6.05
CA ASP A 146 -9.46 0.00 6.13
C ASP A 146 -7.93 0.22 6.20
N VAL A 147 -7.40 1.10 5.36
CA VAL A 147 -5.97 1.48 5.40
C VAL A 147 -5.60 2.10 6.75
N GLU A 148 -6.41 3.05 7.24
CA GLU A 148 -6.21 3.72 8.52
C GLU A 148 -6.19 2.74 9.69
N PHE A 149 -7.06 1.72 9.67
CA PHE A 149 -7.09 0.69 10.71
C PHE A 149 -5.82 -0.16 10.71
N HIS A 150 -5.36 -0.63 9.56
CA HIS A 150 -4.12 -1.40 9.45
C HIS A 150 -2.88 -0.56 9.81
N ASP A 151 -2.86 0.71 9.43
CA ASP A 151 -1.78 1.64 9.78
C ASP A 151 -1.76 1.90 11.30
N ALA A 152 -2.93 2.07 11.94
CA ALA A 152 -3.04 2.24 13.39
C ALA A 152 -2.55 0.99 14.15
N LEU A 153 -2.88 -0.23 13.69
CA LEU A 153 -2.33 -1.47 14.24
C LEU A 153 -0.80 -1.52 14.15
N ALA A 154 -0.26 -1.10 13.00
CA ALA A 154 1.18 -1.11 12.78
C ALA A 154 1.90 -0.07 13.65
N VAL A 155 1.32 1.10 13.87
CA VAL A 155 1.83 2.11 14.81
C VAL A 155 1.80 1.57 16.24
N ALA A 156 0.69 0.92 16.66
CA ALA A 156 0.53 0.32 17.97
C ALA A 156 1.53 -0.83 18.26
N SER A 157 2.18 -1.38 17.23
CA SER A 157 3.28 -2.33 17.40
C SER A 157 4.56 -1.69 17.97
N HIS A 158 4.66 -0.36 17.98
CA HIS A 158 5.84 0.41 18.35
C HIS A 158 7.12 -0.05 17.63
N ASN A 159 6.97 -0.46 16.36
CA ASN A 159 8.07 -0.80 15.48
C ASN A 159 7.96 0.03 14.19
N ALA A 160 8.76 1.08 14.10
CA ALA A 160 8.75 2.02 12.98
C ALA A 160 8.99 1.35 11.62
N MET A 161 9.80 0.28 11.57
CA MET A 161 10.04 -0.46 10.32
C MET A 161 8.78 -1.19 9.85
N LEU A 162 8.05 -1.84 10.78
CA LEU A 162 6.80 -2.52 10.45
C LEU A 162 5.72 -1.51 10.04
N ALA A 163 5.60 -0.39 10.77
CA ALA A 163 4.65 0.67 10.44
C ALA A 163 4.90 1.24 9.04
N SER A 164 6.15 1.59 8.72
CA SER A 164 6.52 2.09 7.39
C SER A 164 6.28 1.04 6.29
N THR A 165 6.54 -0.24 6.59
CA THR A 165 6.32 -1.34 5.63
C THR A 165 4.84 -1.51 5.31
N ILE A 166 3.97 -1.52 6.32
CA ILE A 166 2.52 -1.67 6.11
C ILE A 166 1.92 -0.46 5.41
N HIS A 167 2.32 0.75 5.79
CA HIS A 167 1.89 1.95 5.09
C HIS A 167 2.20 1.88 3.58
N LEU A 168 3.43 1.45 3.23
CA LEU A 168 3.82 1.25 1.83
C LEU A 168 2.97 0.17 1.15
N VAL A 169 2.81 -1.00 1.78
CA VAL A 169 2.02 -2.12 1.26
C VAL A 169 0.57 -1.70 1.03
N ASN A 170 -0.05 -0.99 1.98
CA ASN A 170 -1.43 -0.52 1.86
C ASN A 170 -1.63 0.41 0.67
N ASN A 171 -0.67 1.30 0.40
CA ASN A 171 -0.72 2.20 -0.76
C ASN A 171 -0.57 1.42 -2.08
N LEU A 172 0.30 0.42 -2.12
CA LEU A 172 0.54 -0.39 -3.33
C LEU A 172 -0.67 -1.24 -3.72
N ILE A 173 -1.46 -1.73 -2.75
CA ILE A 173 -2.63 -2.60 -3.03
C ILE A 173 -3.96 -1.85 -3.08
N ALA A 174 -3.95 -0.52 -3.00
CA ALA A 174 -5.17 0.28 -3.02
C ALA A 174 -6.04 -0.03 -4.27
N ASP A 175 -5.42 -0.11 -5.44
CA ASP A 175 -6.11 -0.44 -6.70
C ASP A 175 -6.69 -1.87 -6.70
N VAL A 176 -6.00 -2.81 -6.06
CA VAL A 176 -6.49 -4.21 -5.94
C VAL A 176 -7.73 -4.24 -5.05
N ARG A 177 -7.69 -3.54 -3.90
CA ARG A 177 -8.84 -3.45 -2.99
C ARG A 177 -10.05 -2.82 -3.67
N MET A 178 -9.88 -1.75 -4.45
CA MET A 178 -10.98 -1.07 -5.12
C MET A 178 -11.77 -1.97 -6.07
N ARG A 179 -11.19 -3.05 -6.59
CA ARG A 179 -11.89 -3.97 -7.53
C ARG A 179 -13.08 -4.69 -6.90
N PHE A 180 -13.01 -5.00 -5.62
CA PHE A 180 -14.03 -5.77 -4.91
C PHE A 180 -14.55 -5.06 -3.65
N TRP A 181 -14.06 -3.82 -3.40
CA TRP A 181 -14.46 -3.05 -2.22
C TRP A 181 -15.97 -2.82 -2.14
N ASP A 182 -16.63 -2.60 -3.28
CA ASP A 182 -18.06 -2.30 -3.32
C ASP A 182 -18.98 -3.53 -3.21
N LEU A 183 -18.41 -4.75 -3.14
CA LEU A 183 -19.19 -5.96 -2.96
C LEU A 183 -19.73 -6.04 -1.52
N PRO A 184 -21.08 -6.16 -1.33
CA PRO A 184 -21.66 -6.19 0.01
C PRO A 184 -21.12 -7.31 0.89
N SER A 185 -20.95 -8.52 0.33
CA SER A 185 -20.40 -9.68 1.05
C SER A 185 -18.94 -9.48 1.49
N TYR A 186 -18.13 -8.78 0.70
CA TYR A 186 -16.77 -8.44 1.09
C TYR A 186 -16.76 -7.47 2.28
N LYS A 187 -17.56 -6.39 2.21
CA LYS A 187 -17.66 -5.40 3.27
C LYS A 187 -18.10 -6.01 4.60
N GLU A 188 -19.13 -6.84 4.58
CA GLU A 188 -19.66 -7.50 5.77
C GLU A 188 -18.59 -8.39 6.44
N LEU A 189 -17.93 -9.26 5.66
CA LEU A 189 -16.90 -10.17 6.16
C LEU A 189 -15.65 -9.43 6.67
N THR A 190 -15.18 -8.40 5.96
CA THR A 190 -14.01 -7.64 6.38
C THR A 190 -14.32 -6.81 7.62
N GLN A 191 -15.49 -6.18 7.70
CA GLN A 191 -15.91 -5.42 8.87
C GLN A 191 -15.99 -6.33 10.11
N GLN A 192 -16.59 -7.51 9.99
CA GLN A 192 -16.63 -8.48 11.08
C GLN A 192 -15.21 -8.85 11.57
N THR A 193 -14.32 -9.17 10.64
CA THR A 193 -12.94 -9.58 11.00
C THR A 193 -12.12 -8.42 11.56
N HIS A 194 -12.34 -7.17 11.13
CA HIS A 194 -11.73 -6.00 11.75
C HIS A 194 -12.15 -5.83 13.21
N HIS A 195 -13.43 -6.01 13.52
CA HIS A 195 -13.93 -6.00 14.90
C HIS A 195 -13.32 -7.11 15.75
N GLU A 196 -13.17 -8.32 15.22
CA GLU A 196 -12.51 -9.44 15.90
C GLU A 196 -11.05 -9.08 16.25
N ILE A 197 -10.29 -8.53 15.30
CA ILE A 197 -8.90 -8.08 15.51
C ILE A 197 -8.86 -6.99 16.60
N TYR A 198 -9.67 -5.95 16.44
CA TYR A 198 -9.73 -4.84 17.39
C TYR A 198 -10.03 -5.31 18.82
N MET A 199 -11.06 -6.15 19.01
CA MET A 199 -11.42 -6.67 20.31
C MET A 199 -10.31 -7.54 20.93
N ALA A 200 -9.63 -8.35 20.14
CA ALA A 200 -8.52 -9.15 20.61
C ALA A 200 -7.33 -8.28 21.04
N VAL A 201 -7.00 -7.23 20.28
CA VAL A 201 -5.94 -6.26 20.66
C VAL A 201 -6.34 -5.49 21.94
N LYS A 202 -7.58 -5.04 22.03
CA LYS A 202 -8.12 -4.35 23.22
C LYS A 202 -8.04 -5.22 24.48
N ASN A 203 -8.30 -6.52 24.34
CA ASN A 203 -8.22 -7.50 25.40
C ASN A 203 -6.78 -8.02 25.66
N ARG A 204 -5.78 -7.52 24.92
CA ARG A 204 -4.38 -7.96 25.01
C ARG A 204 -4.20 -9.45 24.74
N ASN A 205 -5.09 -10.05 23.94
CA ASN A 205 -5.04 -11.47 23.60
C ASN A 205 -4.31 -11.66 22.25
N ALA A 206 -2.99 -11.81 22.32
CA ALA A 206 -2.16 -11.92 21.12
C ALA A 206 -2.52 -13.14 20.24
N ALA A 207 -2.86 -14.28 20.85
CA ALA A 207 -3.20 -15.49 20.11
C ALA A 207 -4.50 -15.29 19.31
N GLU A 208 -5.53 -14.73 19.93
CA GLU A 208 -6.81 -14.43 19.28
C GLU A 208 -6.65 -13.35 18.19
N ALA A 209 -5.85 -12.30 18.45
CA ALA A 209 -5.57 -11.26 17.47
C ALA A 209 -4.88 -11.81 16.22
N GLN A 210 -3.91 -12.71 16.40
CA GLN A 210 -3.22 -13.37 15.30
C GLN A 210 -4.14 -14.27 14.48
N GLU A 211 -5.00 -15.06 15.14
CA GLU A 211 -6.00 -15.88 14.46
C GLU A 211 -7.02 -15.03 13.70
N ALA A 212 -7.49 -13.94 14.30
CA ALA A 212 -8.42 -13.01 13.65
C ALA A 212 -7.78 -12.34 12.41
N MET A 213 -6.50 -11.93 12.50
CA MET A 213 -5.78 -11.38 11.36
C MET A 213 -5.61 -12.42 10.24
N ILE A 214 -5.34 -13.67 10.56
CA ILE A 214 -5.26 -14.75 9.56
C ILE A 214 -6.62 -14.91 8.86
N ARG A 215 -7.74 -14.92 9.60
CA ARG A 215 -9.09 -15.00 9.01
C ARG A 215 -9.35 -13.81 8.09
N HIS A 216 -9.03 -12.59 8.53
CA HIS A 216 -9.15 -11.38 7.75
C HIS A 216 -8.39 -11.46 6.43
N LEU A 217 -7.10 -11.82 6.48
CA LEU A 217 -6.26 -11.94 5.29
C LEU A 217 -6.72 -13.04 4.33
N ASN A 218 -7.30 -14.13 4.84
CA ASN A 218 -7.91 -15.18 4.02
C ASN A 218 -9.14 -14.66 3.26
N VAL A 219 -9.98 -13.83 3.89
CA VAL A 219 -11.10 -13.16 3.20
C VAL A 219 -10.57 -12.30 2.06
N VAL A 220 -9.62 -11.41 2.34
CA VAL A 220 -9.02 -10.52 1.33
C VAL A 220 -8.40 -11.30 0.18
N SER A 221 -7.62 -12.36 0.47
CA SER A 221 -6.99 -13.22 -0.55
C SER A 221 -8.01 -13.89 -1.45
N ARG A 222 -9.10 -14.42 -0.88
CA ARG A 222 -10.16 -15.08 -1.65
C ARG A 222 -10.77 -14.13 -2.67
N TYR A 223 -11.12 -12.92 -2.26
CA TYR A 223 -11.71 -11.94 -3.17
C TYR A 223 -10.70 -11.44 -4.20
N ALA A 224 -9.45 -11.21 -3.82
CA ALA A 224 -8.40 -10.80 -4.75
C ALA A 224 -8.15 -11.83 -5.86
N LEU A 225 -8.24 -13.13 -5.55
CA LEU A 225 -8.12 -14.22 -6.53
C LEU A 225 -9.36 -14.33 -7.44
N CYS A 226 -10.57 -14.09 -6.91
CA CYS A 226 -11.80 -14.14 -7.68
C CYS A 226 -11.99 -12.93 -8.60
N TYR A 227 -11.38 -11.79 -8.26
CA TYR A 227 -11.46 -10.54 -9.02
C TYR A 227 -10.06 -10.07 -9.46
N PRO A 228 -9.40 -10.81 -10.37
CA PRO A 228 -8.08 -10.43 -10.88
C PRO A 228 -8.15 -9.11 -11.65
N ALA A 229 -6.98 -8.54 -11.97
CA ALA A 229 -6.92 -7.36 -12.83
C ALA A 229 -7.61 -7.70 -14.17
N ARG A 230 -8.65 -6.97 -14.52
CA ARG A 230 -9.33 -7.17 -15.81
C ARG A 230 -8.39 -6.77 -16.95
N ASP A 231 -8.06 -7.70 -17.80
CA ASP A 231 -7.82 -7.37 -19.20
C ASP A 231 -9.17 -6.92 -19.77
N SER A 232 -9.16 -5.74 -20.41
CA SER A 232 -10.37 -5.06 -20.91
C SER A 232 -11.14 -6.00 -21.87
N GLY A 233 -12.11 -6.77 -21.37
CA GLY A 233 -12.98 -7.58 -22.24
C GLY A 233 -13.70 -8.78 -21.61
N GLU A 234 -13.51 -9.12 -20.35
CA GLU A 234 -14.15 -10.31 -19.77
C GLU A 234 -15.31 -9.98 -18.82
N GLU A 235 -16.38 -10.82 -18.88
CA GLU A 235 -17.61 -10.75 -18.10
C GLU A 235 -17.38 -11.02 -16.60
N GLU A 236 -18.31 -10.57 -15.75
CA GLU A 236 -18.28 -10.73 -14.29
C GLU A 236 -18.05 -12.18 -13.85
N ALA A 237 -17.01 -12.38 -13.04
CA ALA A 237 -16.79 -13.66 -12.38
C ALA A 237 -17.87 -13.91 -11.30
N PRO A 238 -18.33 -15.17 -11.11
CA PRO A 238 -19.33 -15.48 -10.11
C PRO A 238 -18.82 -15.23 -8.68
N VAL A 239 -19.74 -14.74 -7.84
CA VAL A 239 -19.49 -14.55 -6.40
C VAL A 239 -19.07 -15.90 -5.80
N PRO A 240 -18.01 -15.97 -4.95
CA PRO A 240 -17.65 -17.21 -4.28
C PRO A 240 -18.82 -17.70 -3.43
N GLU A 241 -19.27 -18.94 -3.66
CA GLU A 241 -20.27 -19.57 -2.79
C GLU A 241 -19.73 -19.69 -1.36
N GLU A 242 -20.59 -19.37 -0.40
CA GLU A 242 -20.30 -19.45 1.04
C GLU A 242 -19.84 -20.86 1.41
N ALA A 243 -18.69 -20.96 2.08
CA ALA A 243 -18.21 -22.17 2.75
C ALA A 243 -17.70 -21.81 4.16
#